data_496bbb30c64864f4b7ea36bead2f4ebd
#
_entry.id   496bbb30c64864f4b7ea36bead2f4ebd
#
_cell.length_a   1.000
_cell.length_b   1.000
_cell.length_c   1.000
_cell.angle_alpha   90.00
_cell.angle_beta   90.00
_cell.angle_gamma   90.00
#
_symmetry.space_group_name_H-M   'P 1'
#
loop_
_entity.id
_entity.type
_entity.pdbx_description
1 polymer ?
#
loop_
_entity_poly.entity_id
_entity_poly.type
_entity_poly.pdbx_seq_one_letter_code
_entity_poly.pdbx_strand_id
1 'polypeptide(L)'
;MAEHAIAAEGPRELPAKFSLPLVGDTLSFVRDPAGFLEKRAHELGPVFRISVFGKPTACFVGAEAFSILLDDGNVGRAGANPPHVEELFNPEAVPFLDGEVHRRRKRLLMQAFTPEALQGYLPILAQVIDRYATKWAKLGTFSWVPELNSMGFAIAAALFVGADPSKDDPRIESDFGAFADGLLSLPIRLPGTKFSRALEARDQLHLRIERALDEHTDRPSSNVLSRLFAARDGAEKLSRDELRIETFHFFGAYAAVIGGLSFLASCLGRDRKVMGGAREEVLREIPAGEPDLAAIRRLGYLDRVCKESRRVAPVLPITFFGKVKRDCHFHGIRIPAGHQAVGCIGATLVDEDTYPDAGRFNPDRWLHASDEQKRAWIPHGGGIHTEGHRCAGEALATLMLQMFAVRMLRRYDWTFPEGQDFSPTKGKIFATPVGDLRVRISLLAS
;
A
#
# COMPACT_ATOMS: atom_id res chain seq x y z
N MET A 1 0.28 -38.50 -49.22
CA MET A 1 -0.24 -37.86 -48.01
C MET A 1 0.96 -37.42 -47.20
N ALA A 2 1.28 -36.12 -47.26
CA ALA A 2 2.39 -35.54 -46.49
C ALA A 2 1.78 -34.98 -45.21
N GLU A 3 2.06 -35.66 -44.06
CA GLU A 3 1.82 -35.13 -42.73
C GLU A 3 2.72 -33.90 -42.54
N HIS A 4 2.13 -32.74 -42.55
CA HIS A 4 2.80 -31.55 -42.04
C HIS A 4 2.94 -31.71 -40.52
N ALA A 5 4.09 -32.21 -40.10
CA ALA A 5 4.53 -32.05 -38.69
C ALA A 5 4.61 -30.54 -38.39
N ILE A 6 3.65 -30.06 -37.60
CA ILE A 6 3.76 -28.74 -36.98
C ILE A 6 4.94 -28.83 -36.02
N ALA A 7 6.08 -28.28 -36.43
CA ALA A 7 7.22 -28.16 -35.56
C ALA A 7 6.74 -27.33 -34.33
N ALA A 8 6.79 -27.93 -33.15
CA ALA A 8 6.53 -27.23 -31.91
C ALA A 8 7.55 -26.10 -31.81
N GLU A 9 7.12 -24.85 -32.01
CA GLU A 9 7.95 -23.69 -31.75
C GLU A 9 8.46 -23.81 -30.33
N GLY A 10 9.78 -23.78 -30.16
CA GLY A 10 10.39 -23.76 -28.83
C GLY A 10 9.88 -22.59 -28.01
N PRO A 11 10.05 -22.62 -26.67
CA PRO A 11 9.54 -21.57 -25.79
C PRO A 11 10.12 -20.23 -26.22
N ARG A 12 9.25 -19.23 -26.43
CA ARG A 12 9.63 -17.85 -26.78
C ARG A 12 10.38 -17.21 -25.61
N GLU A 13 11.38 -16.41 -25.90
CA GLU A 13 12.06 -15.64 -24.89
C GLU A 13 11.18 -14.55 -24.29
N LEU A 14 11.48 -14.16 -23.04
CA LEU A 14 10.78 -13.11 -22.31
C LEU A 14 10.91 -11.77 -23.05
N PRO A 15 9.81 -11.14 -23.51
CA PRO A 15 9.84 -9.89 -24.26
C PRO A 15 10.59 -8.79 -23.49
N ALA A 16 11.43 -8.03 -24.17
CA ALA A 16 12.24 -6.98 -23.52
C ALA A 16 12.45 -5.79 -24.45
N LYS A 17 12.48 -4.59 -23.85
CA LYS A 17 12.88 -3.36 -24.49
C LYS A 17 13.60 -2.50 -23.46
N PHE A 18 14.85 -2.17 -23.69
CA PHE A 18 15.68 -1.43 -22.74
C PHE A 18 15.69 0.07 -23.06
N SER A 19 15.68 0.90 -22.02
CA SER A 19 15.67 2.36 -22.15
C SER A 19 17.03 2.89 -22.60
N LEU A 20 18.11 2.39 -22.05
CA LEU A 20 19.47 2.84 -22.35
C LEU A 20 20.44 1.66 -22.43
N PRO A 21 21.42 1.68 -23.37
CA PRO A 21 22.53 0.74 -23.37
C PRO A 21 23.31 0.84 -22.05
N LEU A 22 23.76 -0.30 -21.52
CA LEU A 22 24.58 -0.44 -20.29
C LEU A 22 23.89 -0.07 -18.97
N VAL A 23 23.05 0.95 -18.91
CA VAL A 23 22.35 1.42 -17.69
C VAL A 23 20.99 0.73 -17.50
N GLY A 24 20.44 0.15 -18.57
CA GLY A 24 19.14 -0.50 -18.55
C GLY A 24 18.00 0.47 -18.31
N ASP A 25 17.05 0.06 -17.47
CA ASP A 25 15.81 0.79 -17.22
C ASP A 25 15.78 1.52 -15.86
N THR A 26 16.88 1.43 -15.08
CA THR A 26 16.91 1.94 -13.68
C THR A 26 16.50 3.41 -13.57
N LEU A 27 17.04 4.29 -14.41
CA LEU A 27 16.74 5.73 -14.34
C LEU A 27 15.27 6.01 -14.70
N SER A 28 14.74 5.35 -15.74
CA SER A 28 13.34 5.50 -16.14
C SER A 28 12.39 4.98 -15.06
N PHE A 29 12.74 3.83 -14.46
CA PHE A 29 11.99 3.22 -13.38
C PHE A 29 11.98 4.11 -12.12
N VAL A 30 13.14 4.60 -11.67
CA VAL A 30 13.22 5.46 -10.46
C VAL A 30 12.49 6.79 -10.67
N ARG A 31 12.51 7.33 -11.90
CA ARG A 31 11.87 8.61 -12.22
C ARG A 31 10.34 8.53 -12.22
N ASP A 32 9.78 7.44 -12.76
CA ASP A 32 8.33 7.25 -12.87
C ASP A 32 8.01 5.74 -12.94
N PRO A 33 8.02 5.02 -11.80
CA PRO A 33 7.85 3.57 -11.80
C PRO A 33 6.50 3.13 -12.35
N ALA A 34 5.41 3.84 -12.05
CA ALA A 34 4.07 3.51 -12.52
C ALA A 34 3.95 3.69 -14.03
N GLY A 35 4.15 4.90 -14.54
CA GLY A 35 4.00 5.19 -15.97
C GLY A 35 5.03 4.43 -16.83
N PHE A 36 6.23 4.15 -16.31
CA PHE A 36 7.20 3.31 -17.01
C PHE A 36 6.68 1.87 -17.19
N LEU A 37 6.15 1.26 -16.14
CA LEU A 37 5.65 -0.12 -16.18
C LEU A 37 4.35 -0.26 -16.97
N GLU A 38 3.42 0.70 -16.88
CA GLU A 38 2.22 0.76 -17.69
C GLU A 38 2.57 0.82 -19.20
N LYS A 39 3.51 1.70 -19.58
CA LYS A 39 4.00 1.79 -20.96
C LYS A 39 4.61 0.47 -21.44
N ARG A 40 5.44 -0.18 -20.59
CA ARG A 40 6.05 -1.47 -20.95
C ARG A 40 5.02 -2.59 -21.08
N ALA A 41 4.04 -2.64 -20.20
CA ALA A 41 2.95 -3.61 -20.28
C ALA A 41 2.16 -3.47 -21.58
N HIS A 42 1.81 -2.24 -21.96
CA HIS A 42 1.12 -1.98 -23.23
C HIS A 42 1.96 -2.35 -24.45
N GLU A 43 3.29 -2.13 -24.42
CA GLU A 43 4.19 -2.42 -25.54
C GLU A 43 4.54 -3.92 -25.67
N LEU A 44 4.63 -4.66 -24.56
CA LEU A 44 5.24 -5.99 -24.50
C LEU A 44 4.30 -7.09 -24.00
N GLY A 45 3.11 -6.72 -23.52
CA GLY A 45 2.12 -7.66 -22.99
C GLY A 45 2.26 -7.92 -21.47
N PRO A 46 1.52 -8.92 -20.95
CA PRO A 46 1.35 -9.12 -19.51
C PRO A 46 2.59 -9.68 -18.79
N VAL A 47 3.56 -10.25 -19.53
CA VAL A 47 4.81 -10.75 -18.96
C VAL A 47 5.98 -10.27 -19.79
N PHE A 48 6.89 -9.51 -19.21
CA PHE A 48 8.04 -8.91 -19.89
C PHE A 48 9.24 -8.75 -18.98
N ARG A 49 10.40 -8.43 -19.56
CA ARG A 49 11.65 -8.21 -18.84
C ARG A 49 12.08 -6.74 -18.91
N ILE A 50 12.49 -6.23 -17.77
CA ILE A 50 13.23 -4.97 -17.63
C ILE A 50 14.60 -5.23 -17.02
N SER A 51 15.48 -4.24 -16.99
CA SER A 51 16.76 -4.30 -16.29
C SER A 51 16.84 -3.15 -15.29
N VAL A 52 16.64 -3.46 -14.00
CA VAL A 52 16.69 -2.45 -12.93
C VAL A 52 17.72 -2.83 -11.88
N PHE A 53 18.45 -1.84 -11.38
CA PHE A 53 19.53 -2.01 -10.40
C PHE A 53 20.57 -3.06 -10.84
N GLY A 54 20.84 -3.14 -12.14
CA GLY A 54 21.79 -4.08 -12.74
C GLY A 54 21.32 -5.53 -12.81
N LYS A 55 20.05 -5.81 -12.53
CA LYS A 55 19.51 -7.18 -12.55
C LYS A 55 18.34 -7.33 -13.55
N PRO A 56 18.30 -8.46 -14.30
CA PRO A 56 17.15 -8.79 -15.12
C PRO A 56 15.93 -9.08 -14.23
N THR A 57 14.82 -8.43 -14.52
CA THR A 57 13.59 -8.47 -13.71
C THR A 57 12.42 -8.83 -14.58
N ALA A 58 11.75 -9.95 -14.30
CA ALA A 58 10.49 -10.34 -14.89
C ALA A 58 9.34 -9.55 -14.24
N CYS A 59 8.51 -8.93 -15.06
CA CYS A 59 7.36 -8.15 -14.66
C CYS A 59 6.08 -8.91 -15.01
N PHE A 60 5.12 -8.91 -14.08
CA PHE A 60 3.84 -9.61 -14.22
C PHE A 60 2.69 -8.62 -14.09
N VAL A 61 1.78 -8.61 -15.06
CA VAL A 61 0.59 -7.75 -15.13
C VAL A 61 -0.65 -8.62 -15.31
N GLY A 62 -1.72 -8.29 -14.59
CA GLY A 62 -2.97 -9.05 -14.63
C GLY A 62 -2.97 -10.28 -13.70
N ALA A 63 -4.17 -10.72 -13.34
CA ALA A 63 -4.38 -11.78 -12.33
C ALA A 63 -3.71 -13.11 -12.71
N GLU A 64 -3.74 -13.47 -13.99
CA GLU A 64 -3.19 -14.73 -14.46
C GLU A 64 -1.65 -14.75 -14.36
N ALA A 65 -0.98 -13.69 -14.85
CA ALA A 65 0.47 -13.56 -14.74
C ALA A 65 0.92 -13.49 -13.27
N PHE A 66 0.17 -12.77 -12.42
CA PHE A 66 0.44 -12.74 -10.99
C PHE A 66 0.39 -14.12 -10.32
N SER A 67 -0.37 -15.09 -10.84
CA SER A 67 -0.41 -16.45 -10.26
C SER A 67 0.96 -17.11 -10.22
N ILE A 68 1.84 -16.83 -11.19
CA ILE A 68 3.22 -17.33 -11.20
C ILE A 68 4.04 -16.71 -10.07
N LEU A 69 3.88 -15.39 -9.85
CA LEU A 69 4.58 -14.64 -8.79
C LEU A 69 4.13 -15.08 -7.38
N LEU A 70 2.88 -15.50 -7.25
CA LEU A 70 2.26 -15.90 -5.97
C LEU A 70 2.50 -17.36 -5.59
N ASP A 71 3.05 -18.16 -6.49
CA ASP A 71 3.44 -19.54 -6.22
C ASP A 71 4.84 -19.57 -5.61
N ASP A 72 4.93 -19.92 -4.32
CA ASP A 72 6.19 -20.04 -3.58
C ASP A 72 7.15 -21.10 -4.18
N GLY A 73 6.64 -22.04 -4.96
CA GLY A 73 7.46 -22.98 -5.73
C GLY A 73 8.19 -22.34 -6.92
N ASN A 74 7.63 -21.26 -7.45
CA ASN A 74 8.17 -20.52 -8.59
C ASN A 74 9.03 -19.33 -8.15
N VAL A 75 8.58 -18.57 -7.16
CA VAL A 75 9.21 -17.30 -6.76
C VAL A 75 9.42 -17.25 -5.25
N GLY A 76 10.63 -16.92 -4.82
CA GLY A 76 10.98 -16.64 -3.41
C GLY A 76 11.22 -15.17 -3.17
N ARG A 77 11.21 -14.75 -1.91
CA ARG A 77 11.38 -13.36 -1.49
C ARG A 77 12.74 -13.09 -0.84
N ALA A 78 13.30 -14.10 -0.15
CA ALA A 78 14.55 -13.95 0.58
C ALA A 78 15.71 -13.56 -0.35
N GLY A 79 16.42 -12.48 -0.02
CA GLY A 79 17.54 -11.95 -0.79
C GLY A 79 17.20 -11.47 -2.21
N ALA A 80 15.92 -11.22 -2.50
CA ALA A 80 15.48 -10.83 -3.83
C ALA A 80 15.46 -9.31 -4.04
N ASN A 81 15.29 -8.53 -2.98
CA ASN A 81 15.21 -7.09 -3.09
C ASN A 81 16.58 -6.45 -3.36
N PRO A 82 16.61 -5.21 -3.87
CA PRO A 82 17.84 -4.44 -3.92
C PRO A 82 18.45 -4.32 -2.51
N PRO A 83 19.79 -4.51 -2.34
CA PRO A 83 20.42 -4.54 -1.01
C PRO A 83 20.13 -3.32 -0.14
N HIS A 84 20.00 -2.14 -0.74
CA HIS A 84 19.68 -0.91 -0.02
C HIS A 84 18.22 -0.89 0.53
N VAL A 85 17.29 -1.57 -0.15
CA VAL A 85 15.91 -1.71 0.34
C VAL A 85 15.87 -2.67 1.53
N GLU A 86 16.58 -3.82 1.43
CA GLU A 86 16.70 -4.76 2.53
C GLU A 86 17.38 -4.13 3.75
N GLU A 87 18.41 -3.32 3.53
CA GLU A 87 19.10 -2.59 4.60
C GLU A 87 18.15 -1.58 5.30
N LEU A 88 17.32 -0.87 4.54
CA LEU A 88 16.37 0.10 5.10
C LEU A 88 15.26 -0.58 5.92
N PHE A 89 14.71 -1.69 5.44
CA PHE A 89 13.59 -2.39 6.11
C PHE A 89 14.02 -3.45 7.12
N ASN A 90 15.22 -3.99 7.04
CA ASN A 90 15.71 -5.22 7.65
C ASN A 90 15.32 -6.49 6.85
N PRO A 91 16.29 -7.32 6.42
CA PRO A 91 16.04 -8.54 5.64
C PRO A 91 15.21 -9.60 6.38
N GLU A 92 15.08 -9.50 7.72
CA GLU A 92 14.26 -10.40 8.54
C GLU A 92 12.80 -9.94 8.67
N ALA A 93 12.39 -8.83 8.04
CA ALA A 93 10.99 -8.41 8.00
C ALA A 93 10.15 -9.39 7.17
N VAL A 94 8.91 -9.63 7.58
CA VAL A 94 8.03 -10.64 6.98
C VAL A 94 7.91 -10.58 5.45
N PRO A 95 7.97 -9.42 4.76
CA PRO A 95 7.89 -9.39 3.30
C PRO A 95 9.08 -10.05 2.59
N PHE A 96 10.20 -10.25 3.29
CA PHE A 96 11.47 -10.78 2.77
C PHE A 96 11.76 -12.21 3.22
N LEU A 97 10.83 -12.84 3.92
CA LEU A 97 10.95 -14.21 4.39
C LEU A 97 10.26 -15.17 3.44
N ASP A 98 10.66 -16.44 3.46
CA ASP A 98 10.05 -17.54 2.70
C ASP A 98 9.67 -18.72 3.62
N GLY A 99 8.84 -19.61 3.12
CA GLY A 99 8.55 -20.92 3.71
C GLY A 99 7.92 -20.84 5.10
N GLU A 100 8.30 -21.76 6.01
CA GLU A 100 7.67 -21.85 7.33
C GLU A 100 8.00 -20.65 8.24
N VAL A 101 9.18 -20.05 8.09
CA VAL A 101 9.56 -18.85 8.86
C VAL A 101 8.63 -17.69 8.51
N HIS A 102 8.32 -17.50 7.21
CA HIS A 102 7.33 -16.52 6.75
C HIS A 102 5.95 -16.84 7.32
N ARG A 103 5.45 -18.07 7.16
CA ARG A 103 4.10 -18.48 7.60
C ARG A 103 3.93 -18.32 9.12
N ARG A 104 4.89 -18.76 9.92
CA ARG A 104 4.91 -18.53 11.37
C ARG A 104 4.81 -17.05 11.72
N ARG A 105 5.69 -16.24 11.14
CA ARG A 105 5.70 -14.78 11.36
C ARG A 105 4.35 -14.18 10.98
N LYS A 106 3.83 -14.54 9.81
CA LYS A 106 2.55 -14.07 9.31
C LYS A 106 1.38 -14.40 10.24
N ARG A 107 1.28 -15.65 10.74
CA ARG A 107 0.21 -16.05 11.68
C ARG A 107 0.21 -15.20 12.96
N LEU A 108 1.37 -14.91 13.50
CA LEU A 108 1.49 -14.04 14.69
C LEU A 108 1.08 -12.58 14.36
N LEU A 109 1.53 -12.04 13.25
CA LEU A 109 1.20 -10.68 12.84
C LEU A 109 -0.29 -10.50 12.55
N MET A 110 -0.95 -11.50 11.95
CA MET A 110 -2.38 -11.45 11.64
C MET A 110 -3.28 -11.27 12.87
N GLN A 111 -2.81 -11.61 14.08
CA GLN A 111 -3.57 -11.42 15.32
C GLN A 111 -3.79 -9.94 15.66
N ALA A 112 -2.94 -9.04 15.15
CA ALA A 112 -3.15 -7.61 15.29
C ALA A 112 -4.22 -7.05 14.31
N PHE A 113 -4.76 -7.87 13.41
CA PHE A 113 -5.73 -7.45 12.39
C PHE A 113 -7.03 -8.25 12.41
N THR A 114 -7.30 -8.95 13.51
CA THR A 114 -8.58 -9.62 13.74
C THR A 114 -9.73 -8.60 13.88
N PRO A 115 -10.99 -9.00 13.64
CA PRO A 115 -12.13 -8.12 13.85
C PRO A 115 -12.18 -7.48 15.24
N GLU A 116 -11.83 -8.23 16.27
CA GLU A 116 -11.74 -7.73 17.64
C GLU A 116 -10.63 -6.66 17.81
N ALA A 117 -9.45 -6.90 17.24
CA ALA A 117 -8.36 -5.93 17.26
C ALA A 117 -8.77 -4.64 16.53
N LEU A 118 -9.36 -4.77 15.32
CA LEU A 118 -9.84 -3.65 14.53
C LEU A 118 -10.92 -2.83 15.26
N GLN A 119 -11.87 -3.48 15.95
CA GLN A 119 -12.84 -2.80 16.82
C GLN A 119 -12.12 -1.97 17.90
N GLY A 120 -11.07 -2.50 18.50
CA GLY A 120 -10.29 -1.81 19.52
C GLY A 120 -9.54 -0.56 19.03
N TYR A 121 -9.26 -0.46 17.72
CA TYR A 121 -8.56 0.70 17.14
C TYR A 121 -9.49 1.88 16.82
N LEU A 122 -10.81 1.66 16.73
CA LEU A 122 -11.78 2.69 16.34
C LEU A 122 -11.71 3.96 17.21
N PRO A 123 -11.58 3.89 18.55
CA PRO A 123 -11.47 5.10 19.38
C PRO A 123 -10.25 5.96 19.04
N ILE A 124 -9.09 5.34 18.78
CA ILE A 124 -7.87 6.05 18.38
C ILE A 124 -8.08 6.75 17.05
N LEU A 125 -8.63 6.03 16.06
CA LEU A 125 -8.93 6.58 14.73
C LEU A 125 -9.90 7.75 14.84
N ALA A 126 -11.00 7.59 15.58
CA ALA A 126 -12.01 8.63 15.79
C ALA A 126 -11.39 9.89 16.40
N GLN A 127 -10.64 9.74 17.49
CA GLN A 127 -10.03 10.85 18.21
C GLN A 127 -9.10 11.67 17.32
N VAL A 128 -8.19 11.03 16.58
CA VAL A 128 -7.25 11.74 15.71
C VAL A 128 -7.97 12.38 14.54
N ILE A 129 -8.86 11.66 13.85
CA ILE A 129 -9.60 12.20 12.70
C ILE A 129 -10.43 13.42 13.11
N ASP A 130 -11.15 13.35 14.22
CA ASP A 130 -12.01 14.46 14.70
C ASP A 130 -11.17 15.69 15.11
N ARG A 131 -10.02 15.48 15.73
CA ARG A 131 -9.09 16.54 16.06
C ARG A 131 -8.65 17.31 14.80
N TYR A 132 -8.24 16.58 13.77
CA TYR A 132 -7.83 17.18 12.50
C TYR A 132 -9.00 17.80 11.74
N ALA A 133 -10.13 17.13 11.66
CA ALA A 133 -11.33 17.65 11.01
C ALA A 133 -11.81 18.96 11.66
N THR A 134 -11.74 19.05 12.99
CA THR A 134 -12.03 20.29 13.74
C THR A 134 -11.02 21.41 13.43
N LYS A 135 -9.72 21.07 13.35
CA LYS A 135 -8.67 22.02 12.91
C LYS A 135 -8.95 22.52 11.50
N TRP A 136 -9.26 21.62 10.57
CA TRP A 136 -9.51 21.96 9.16
C TRP A 136 -10.74 22.84 8.97
N ALA A 137 -11.82 22.57 9.70
CA ALA A 137 -13.01 23.42 9.66
C ALA A 137 -12.72 24.87 10.12
N LYS A 138 -11.81 25.06 11.08
CA LYS A 138 -11.35 26.39 11.50
C LYS A 138 -10.45 27.07 10.47
N LEU A 139 -9.61 26.31 9.75
CA LEU A 139 -8.76 26.82 8.70
C LEU A 139 -9.56 27.20 7.44
N GLY A 140 -10.65 26.51 7.17
CA GLY A 140 -11.53 26.73 6.02
C GLY A 140 -10.88 26.36 4.67
N THR A 141 -9.69 26.92 4.38
CA THR A 141 -8.92 26.62 3.16
C THR A 141 -7.46 26.38 3.49
N PHE A 142 -6.92 25.24 3.05
CA PHE A 142 -5.55 24.81 3.38
C PHE A 142 -5.01 23.83 2.34
N SER A 143 -3.73 23.46 2.48
CA SER A 143 -3.07 22.44 1.67
C SER A 143 -3.45 21.04 2.16
N TRP A 144 -4.08 20.23 1.28
CA TRP A 144 -4.70 18.98 1.64
C TRP A 144 -3.70 17.87 1.99
N VAL A 145 -2.71 17.65 1.12
CA VAL A 145 -1.77 16.52 1.27
C VAL A 145 -0.91 16.62 2.53
N PRO A 146 -0.28 17.78 2.86
CA PRO A 146 0.46 17.91 4.10
C PRO A 146 -0.37 17.65 5.36
N GLU A 147 -1.59 18.16 5.40
CA GLU A 147 -2.48 17.96 6.55
C GLU A 147 -2.92 16.50 6.70
N LEU A 148 -3.19 15.80 5.60
CA LEU A 148 -3.47 14.36 5.62
C LEU A 148 -2.24 13.54 6.03
N ASN A 149 -1.04 13.94 5.62
CA ASN A 149 0.20 13.34 6.08
C ASN A 149 0.33 13.45 7.61
N SER A 150 0.20 14.66 8.15
CA SER A 150 0.29 14.89 9.59
C SER A 150 -0.75 14.09 10.37
N MET A 151 -2.01 14.06 9.91
CA MET A 151 -3.06 13.22 10.49
C MET A 151 -2.69 11.73 10.43
N GLY A 152 -2.25 11.26 9.27
CA GLY A 152 -1.87 9.86 9.07
C GLY A 152 -0.73 9.45 10.01
N PHE A 153 0.31 10.27 10.14
CA PHE A 153 1.42 9.97 11.04
C PHE A 153 1.04 10.05 12.52
N ALA A 154 0.12 10.93 12.91
CA ALA A 154 -0.43 10.93 14.26
C ALA A 154 -1.18 9.63 14.57
N ILE A 155 -1.96 9.11 13.63
CA ILE A 155 -2.61 7.79 13.77
C ILE A 155 -1.57 6.67 13.85
N ALA A 156 -0.56 6.66 12.96
CA ALA A 156 0.50 5.66 12.96
C ALA A 156 1.26 5.64 14.30
N ALA A 157 1.62 6.81 14.82
CA ALA A 157 2.29 6.94 16.12
C ALA A 157 1.44 6.36 17.25
N ALA A 158 0.16 6.67 17.29
CA ALA A 158 -0.75 6.14 18.31
C ALA A 158 -0.93 4.62 18.19
N LEU A 159 -1.06 4.08 16.97
CA LEU A 159 -1.29 2.64 16.76
C LEU A 159 -0.03 1.80 16.91
N PHE A 160 1.14 2.26 16.44
CA PHE A 160 2.33 1.42 16.37
C PHE A 160 3.33 1.65 17.49
N VAL A 161 3.35 2.82 18.13
CA VAL A 161 4.25 3.11 19.26
C VAL A 161 3.53 3.63 20.50
N GLY A 162 2.18 3.63 20.50
CA GLY A 162 1.39 4.01 21.69
C GLY A 162 1.46 5.50 22.04
N ALA A 163 1.80 6.37 21.07
CA ALA A 163 1.83 7.81 21.29
C ALA A 163 0.44 8.37 21.64
N ASP A 164 0.42 9.48 22.36
CA ASP A 164 -0.81 10.17 22.77
C ASP A 164 -1.57 10.70 21.51
N PRO A 165 -2.78 10.18 21.20
CA PRO A 165 -3.52 10.58 20.01
C PRO A 165 -4.01 12.04 20.04
N SER A 166 -3.88 12.74 21.17
CA SER A 166 -4.20 14.16 21.30
C SER A 166 -3.08 15.08 20.82
N LYS A 167 -1.89 14.54 20.53
CA LYS A 167 -0.68 15.31 20.20
C LYS A 167 -0.12 14.92 18.83
N ASP A 168 0.62 15.84 18.23
CA ASP A 168 1.42 15.58 17.03
C ASP A 168 2.89 15.41 17.41
N ASP A 169 3.61 14.55 16.66
CA ASP A 169 5.06 14.48 16.70
C ASP A 169 5.64 14.77 15.30
N PRO A 170 6.00 16.03 15.01
CA PRO A 170 6.53 16.41 13.69
C PRO A 170 7.82 15.69 13.32
N ARG A 171 8.57 15.15 14.31
CA ARG A 171 9.80 14.41 14.05
C ARG A 171 9.50 13.06 13.43
N ILE A 172 8.41 12.40 13.83
CA ILE A 172 7.97 11.14 13.21
C ILE A 172 7.66 11.35 11.73
N GLU A 173 6.93 12.42 11.38
CA GLU A 173 6.61 12.76 9.99
C GLU A 173 7.88 13.02 9.18
N SER A 174 8.82 13.81 9.73
CA SER A 174 10.10 14.12 9.08
C SER A 174 10.97 12.88 8.86
N ASP A 175 11.16 12.06 9.91
CA ASP A 175 11.96 10.84 9.84
C ASP A 175 11.36 9.87 8.80
N PHE A 176 10.03 9.77 8.78
CA PHE A 176 9.34 8.91 7.84
C PHE A 176 9.46 9.37 6.39
N GLY A 177 9.32 10.66 6.15
CA GLY A 177 9.54 11.25 4.83
C GLY A 177 10.96 10.97 4.31
N ALA A 178 11.97 11.15 5.15
CA ALA A 178 13.36 10.86 4.82
C ALA A 178 13.59 9.36 4.54
N PHE A 179 13.01 8.47 5.34
CA PHE A 179 13.05 7.02 5.12
C PHE A 179 12.43 6.63 3.77
N ALA A 180 11.22 7.11 3.47
CA ALA A 180 10.51 6.81 2.23
C ALA A 180 11.26 7.31 0.98
N ASP A 181 11.89 8.48 1.05
CA ASP A 181 12.71 9.04 -0.04
C ASP A 181 13.97 8.20 -0.32
N GLY A 182 14.44 7.43 0.66
CA GLY A 182 15.57 6.52 0.51
C GLY A 182 15.27 5.28 -0.31
N LEU A 183 14.03 4.80 -0.33
CA LEU A 183 13.64 3.54 -0.98
C LEU A 183 13.85 3.52 -2.49
N LEU A 184 13.67 4.66 -3.15
CA LEU A 184 13.92 4.84 -4.59
C LEU A 184 15.21 5.65 -4.87
N SER A 185 16.09 5.85 -3.87
CA SER A 185 17.32 6.56 -4.05
C SER A 185 18.46 5.64 -4.50
N LEU A 186 19.52 6.22 -5.07
CA LEU A 186 20.79 5.51 -5.24
C LEU A 186 21.45 5.32 -3.87
N PRO A 187 22.07 4.16 -3.58
CA PRO A 187 22.64 3.84 -2.26
C PRO A 187 23.99 4.55 -2.01
N ILE A 188 24.01 5.87 -2.15
CA ILE A 188 25.19 6.70 -1.95
C ILE A 188 25.28 7.11 -0.48
N ARG A 189 26.35 6.67 0.22
CA ARG A 189 26.58 6.90 1.65
C ARG A 189 27.46 8.14 1.92
N LEU A 190 27.11 9.27 1.33
CA LEU A 190 27.76 10.54 1.63
C LEU A 190 26.83 11.41 2.48
N PRO A 191 27.38 12.24 3.41
CA PRO A 191 26.57 13.15 4.20
C PRO A 191 25.62 14.00 3.33
N GLY A 192 24.35 14.09 3.74
CA GLY A 192 23.32 14.87 3.03
C GLY A 192 22.69 14.19 1.82
N THR A 193 23.12 12.99 1.41
CA THR A 193 22.43 12.23 0.36
C THR A 193 21.09 11.69 0.88
N LYS A 194 20.16 11.39 -0.03
CA LYS A 194 18.85 10.81 0.34
C LYS A 194 18.99 9.50 1.10
N PHE A 195 19.92 8.64 0.67
CA PHE A 195 20.13 7.35 1.31
C PHE A 195 20.72 7.47 2.71
N SER A 196 21.73 8.34 2.94
CA SER A 196 22.28 8.58 4.28
C SER A 196 21.24 9.14 5.23
N ARG A 197 20.42 10.10 4.79
CA ARG A 197 19.31 10.62 5.60
C ARG A 197 18.26 9.57 5.91
N ALA A 198 17.98 8.67 4.98
CA ALA A 198 17.05 7.56 5.21
C ALA A 198 17.57 6.57 6.26
N LEU A 199 18.87 6.27 6.27
CA LEU A 199 19.49 5.43 7.31
C LEU A 199 19.41 6.09 8.69
N GLU A 200 19.74 7.39 8.78
CA GLU A 200 19.61 8.15 10.03
C GLU A 200 18.16 8.15 10.54
N ALA A 201 17.20 8.41 9.66
CA ALA A 201 15.78 8.41 9.98
C ALA A 201 15.28 7.03 10.43
N ARG A 202 15.70 5.96 9.75
CA ARG A 202 15.43 4.57 10.18
C ARG A 202 15.90 4.33 11.62
N ASP A 203 17.12 4.73 11.93
CA ASP A 203 17.70 4.52 13.26
C ASP A 203 16.94 5.31 14.34
N GLN A 204 16.48 6.54 14.04
CA GLN A 204 15.62 7.31 14.95
C GLN A 204 14.26 6.64 15.17
N LEU A 205 13.65 6.09 14.12
CA LEU A 205 12.39 5.35 14.23
C LEU A 205 12.56 4.07 15.05
N HIS A 206 13.66 3.33 14.88
CA HIS A 206 13.99 2.17 15.72
C HIS A 206 14.16 2.54 17.19
N LEU A 207 14.83 3.65 17.51
CA LEU A 207 14.96 4.12 18.89
C LEU A 207 13.61 4.44 19.54
N ARG A 208 12.65 4.96 18.78
CA ARG A 208 11.28 5.20 19.28
C ARG A 208 10.53 3.92 19.55
N ILE A 209 10.67 2.93 18.66
CA ILE A 209 10.06 1.61 18.84
C ILE A 209 10.64 0.92 20.06
N GLU A 210 11.96 0.96 20.28
CA GLU A 210 12.60 0.38 21.45
C GLU A 210 12.09 1.02 22.76
N ARG A 211 11.94 2.35 22.79
CA ARG A 211 11.34 3.05 23.96
C ARG A 211 9.90 2.60 24.20
N ALA A 212 9.10 2.50 23.13
CA ALA A 212 7.72 2.01 23.25
C ALA A 212 7.65 0.57 23.75
N LEU A 213 8.62 -0.28 23.38
CA LEU A 213 8.74 -1.66 23.91
C LEU A 213 9.17 -1.69 25.37
N ASP A 214 10.06 -0.76 25.80
CA ASP A 214 10.50 -0.66 27.19
C ASP A 214 9.39 -0.11 28.12
N GLU A 215 8.60 0.84 27.60
CA GLU A 215 7.46 1.45 28.31
C GLU A 215 6.21 0.55 28.27
N HIS A 216 6.24 -0.51 27.43
CA HIS A 216 5.09 -1.40 27.30
C HIS A 216 4.86 -2.13 28.65
N THR A 217 3.71 -1.84 29.23
CA THR A 217 3.23 -2.57 30.43
C THR A 217 2.30 -3.68 29.97
N ASP A 218 2.20 -4.77 30.75
CA ASP A 218 1.28 -5.91 30.49
C ASP A 218 -0.21 -5.52 30.49
N ARG A 219 -0.50 -4.23 30.57
CA ARG A 219 -1.88 -3.74 30.43
C ARG A 219 -2.30 -3.79 28.97
N PRO A 220 -3.41 -4.47 28.65
CA PRO A 220 -3.95 -4.49 27.31
C PRO A 220 -4.24 -3.06 26.85
N SER A 221 -3.47 -2.54 25.93
CA SER A 221 -3.81 -1.30 25.23
C SER A 221 -4.43 -1.64 23.88
N SER A 222 -5.33 -0.77 23.42
CA SER A 222 -6.03 -0.96 22.14
C SER A 222 -5.19 -0.45 20.99
N ASN A 223 -3.92 -0.88 20.88
CA ASN A 223 -3.04 -0.53 19.76
C ASN A 223 -2.35 -1.75 19.16
N VAL A 224 -1.73 -1.59 17.99
CA VAL A 224 -1.10 -2.67 17.24
C VAL A 224 0.08 -3.27 18.01
N LEU A 225 0.93 -2.44 18.61
CA LEU A 225 2.10 -2.90 19.37
C LEU A 225 1.69 -3.85 20.50
N SER A 226 0.67 -3.49 21.27
CA SER A 226 0.16 -4.34 22.36
C SER A 226 -0.40 -5.66 21.86
N ARG A 227 -1.09 -5.65 20.69
CA ARG A 227 -1.60 -6.88 20.07
C ARG A 227 -0.47 -7.77 19.58
N LEU A 228 0.58 -7.21 18.98
CA LEU A 228 1.76 -7.96 18.57
C LEU A 228 2.51 -8.56 19.77
N PHE A 229 2.63 -7.79 20.85
CA PHE A 229 3.25 -8.26 22.08
C PHE A 229 2.49 -9.43 22.71
N ALA A 230 1.16 -9.39 22.67
CA ALA A 230 0.28 -10.43 23.17
C ALA A 230 0.10 -11.63 22.21
N ALA A 231 0.51 -11.51 20.93
CA ALA A 231 0.28 -12.55 19.92
C ALA A 231 0.94 -13.88 20.27
N ARG A 232 0.20 -14.97 20.14
CA ARG A 232 0.64 -16.34 20.44
C ARG A 232 0.18 -17.33 19.38
N ASP A 233 1.03 -18.28 19.04
CA ASP A 233 0.70 -19.45 18.22
C ASP A 233 1.18 -20.69 18.98
N GLY A 234 0.31 -21.29 19.80
CA GLY A 234 0.70 -22.27 20.80
C GLY A 234 1.68 -21.67 21.83
N ALA A 235 2.87 -22.24 21.94
CA ALA A 235 3.95 -21.72 22.79
C ALA A 235 4.77 -20.60 22.11
N GLU A 236 4.58 -20.38 20.81
CA GLU A 236 5.35 -19.41 20.07
C GLU A 236 4.83 -17.97 20.26
N LYS A 237 5.75 -17.04 20.24
CA LYS A 237 5.51 -15.59 20.30
C LYS A 237 6.56 -14.87 19.47
N LEU A 238 6.34 -13.60 19.20
CA LEU A 238 7.36 -12.74 18.62
C LEU A 238 8.46 -12.46 19.68
N SER A 239 9.73 -12.60 19.29
CA SER A 239 10.85 -12.12 20.09
C SER A 239 10.88 -10.59 20.13
N ARG A 240 11.70 -10.01 21.00
CA ARG A 240 11.86 -8.55 21.06
C ARG A 240 12.35 -7.97 19.73
N ASP A 241 13.33 -8.63 19.12
CA ASP A 241 13.84 -8.22 17.81
C ASP A 241 12.79 -8.34 16.71
N GLU A 242 12.02 -9.43 16.68
CA GLU A 242 10.90 -9.59 15.77
C GLU A 242 9.83 -8.51 15.97
N LEU A 243 9.48 -8.16 17.21
CA LEU A 243 8.56 -7.06 17.51
C LEU A 243 9.09 -5.73 16.97
N ARG A 244 10.36 -5.42 17.18
CA ARG A 244 11.00 -4.20 16.68
C ARG A 244 10.98 -4.14 15.17
N ILE A 245 11.38 -5.21 14.48
CA ILE A 245 11.45 -5.31 13.02
C ILE A 245 10.05 -5.15 12.42
N GLU A 246 9.06 -5.88 12.93
CA GLU A 246 7.72 -5.87 12.33
C GLU A 246 6.95 -4.59 12.66
N THR A 247 7.15 -4.01 13.85
CA THR A 247 6.58 -2.69 14.17
C THR A 247 7.14 -1.62 13.23
N PHE A 248 8.45 -1.65 12.96
CA PHE A 248 9.09 -0.76 11.98
C PHE A 248 8.56 -1.01 10.57
N HIS A 249 8.43 -2.27 10.15
CA HIS A 249 7.86 -2.63 8.86
C HIS A 249 6.44 -2.08 8.70
N PHE A 250 5.57 -2.24 9.70
CA PHE A 250 4.21 -1.69 9.63
C PHE A 250 4.20 -0.18 9.59
N PHE A 251 5.06 0.45 10.38
CA PHE A 251 5.22 1.90 10.35
C PHE A 251 5.64 2.35 8.94
N GLY A 252 6.60 1.62 8.31
CA GLY A 252 7.09 1.84 6.94
C GLY A 252 6.00 1.72 5.89
N ALA A 253 5.21 0.67 5.98
CA ALA A 253 4.12 0.40 5.04
C ALA A 253 2.95 1.39 5.18
N TYR A 254 2.82 2.07 6.33
CA TYR A 254 1.70 2.96 6.62
C TYR A 254 1.62 4.19 5.70
N ALA A 255 2.73 4.60 5.11
CA ALA A 255 2.74 5.67 4.09
C ALA A 255 1.80 5.35 2.91
N ALA A 256 1.60 4.06 2.58
CA ALA A 256 0.62 3.66 1.58
C ALA A 256 -0.82 3.99 1.99
N VAL A 257 -1.13 3.90 3.28
CA VAL A 257 -2.48 4.27 3.79
C VAL A 257 -2.71 5.76 3.65
N ILE A 258 -1.71 6.58 3.93
CA ILE A 258 -1.78 8.05 3.78
C ILE A 258 -2.04 8.41 2.31
N GLY A 259 -1.34 7.78 1.38
CA GLY A 259 -1.62 7.91 -0.05
C GLY A 259 -3.06 7.54 -0.40
N GLY A 260 -3.53 6.41 0.09
CA GLY A 260 -4.92 5.96 -0.09
C GLY A 260 -5.96 6.94 0.46
N LEU A 261 -5.73 7.52 1.65
CA LEU A 261 -6.57 8.57 2.23
C LEU A 261 -6.61 9.81 1.35
N SER A 262 -5.44 10.23 0.84
CA SER A 262 -5.33 11.42 0.00
C SER A 262 -6.10 11.27 -1.31
N PHE A 263 -6.03 10.11 -1.95
CA PHE A 263 -6.79 9.83 -3.17
C PHE A 263 -8.28 9.65 -2.90
N LEU A 264 -8.68 8.91 -1.85
CA LEU A 264 -10.09 8.76 -1.49
C LEU A 264 -10.75 10.12 -1.24
N ALA A 265 -10.12 10.96 -0.45
CA ALA A 265 -10.62 12.29 -0.12
C ALA A 265 -10.72 13.19 -1.37
N SER A 266 -9.76 13.07 -2.30
CA SER A 266 -9.77 13.75 -3.58
C SER A 266 -10.88 13.25 -4.50
N CYS A 267 -11.08 11.93 -4.61
CA CYS A 267 -12.15 11.34 -5.39
C CYS A 267 -13.54 11.80 -4.89
N LEU A 268 -13.77 11.74 -3.58
CA LEU A 268 -15.02 12.20 -2.99
C LEU A 268 -15.27 13.70 -3.20
N GLY A 269 -14.27 14.54 -2.95
CA GLY A 269 -14.43 16.00 -3.07
C GLY A 269 -14.63 16.49 -4.51
N ARG A 270 -14.21 15.71 -5.50
CA ARG A 270 -14.38 16.00 -6.95
C ARG A 270 -15.69 15.49 -7.52
N ASP A 271 -16.23 14.41 -7.00
CA ASP A 271 -17.48 13.80 -7.48
C ASP A 271 -18.60 14.00 -6.48
N ARG A 272 -19.38 15.07 -6.70
CA ARG A 272 -20.49 15.45 -5.81
C ARG A 272 -21.59 14.39 -5.74
N LYS A 273 -21.81 13.63 -6.82
CA LYS A 273 -22.81 12.56 -6.84
C LYS A 273 -22.35 11.39 -5.98
N VAL A 274 -21.10 10.97 -6.13
CA VAL A 274 -20.53 9.88 -5.32
C VAL A 274 -20.45 10.30 -3.85
N MET A 275 -19.99 11.52 -3.56
CA MET A 275 -19.97 12.04 -2.18
C MET A 275 -21.36 12.08 -1.57
N GLY A 276 -22.37 12.54 -2.31
CA GLY A 276 -23.77 12.59 -1.86
C GLY A 276 -24.32 11.21 -1.53
N GLY A 277 -24.14 10.24 -2.43
CA GLY A 277 -24.60 8.85 -2.18
C GLY A 277 -23.89 8.18 -1.02
N ALA A 278 -22.56 8.39 -0.85
CA ALA A 278 -21.83 7.89 0.30
C ALA A 278 -22.27 8.54 1.61
N ARG A 279 -22.56 9.84 1.60
CA ARG A 279 -23.10 10.57 2.75
C ARG A 279 -24.48 10.05 3.15
N GLU A 280 -25.38 9.88 2.20
CA GLU A 280 -26.72 9.36 2.43
C GLU A 280 -26.66 7.96 3.07
N GLU A 281 -25.84 7.06 2.56
CA GLU A 281 -25.64 5.75 3.17
C GLU A 281 -25.11 5.85 4.60
N VAL A 282 -24.07 6.66 4.83
CA VAL A 282 -23.47 6.84 6.16
C VAL A 282 -24.49 7.40 7.16
N LEU A 283 -25.27 8.40 6.79
CA LEU A 283 -26.29 8.99 7.67
C LEU A 283 -27.45 8.04 7.96
N ARG A 284 -27.82 7.18 7.02
CA ARG A 284 -28.85 6.16 7.19
C ARG A 284 -28.39 5.03 8.10
N GLU A 285 -27.18 4.49 7.88
CA GLU A 285 -26.67 3.32 8.62
C GLU A 285 -26.07 3.70 10.00
N ILE A 286 -25.57 4.93 10.12
CA ILE A 286 -24.90 5.45 11.33
C ILE A 286 -25.47 6.85 11.65
N PRO A 287 -26.76 6.96 12.01
CA PRO A 287 -27.41 8.26 12.22
C PRO A 287 -26.87 9.01 13.44
N ALA A 288 -26.44 8.29 14.48
CA ALA A 288 -25.95 8.87 15.73
C ALA A 288 -24.88 7.99 16.38
N GLY A 289 -24.18 8.51 17.36
CA GLY A 289 -23.21 7.78 18.16
C GLY A 289 -21.89 7.48 17.44
N GLU A 290 -21.05 6.70 18.11
CA GLU A 290 -19.79 6.22 17.58
C GLU A 290 -20.03 4.93 16.76
N PRO A 291 -19.47 4.83 15.54
CA PRO A 291 -19.60 3.63 14.74
C PRO A 291 -18.82 2.46 15.34
N ASP A 292 -19.43 1.30 15.40
CA ASP A 292 -18.73 0.04 15.61
C ASP A 292 -18.30 -0.58 14.27
N LEU A 293 -17.48 -1.62 14.34
CA LEU A 293 -16.98 -2.31 13.14
C LEU A 293 -18.13 -2.95 12.34
N ALA A 294 -19.19 -3.41 13.00
CA ALA A 294 -20.35 -4.01 12.33
C ALA A 294 -21.13 -2.96 11.53
N ALA A 295 -21.32 -1.77 12.09
CA ALA A 295 -21.96 -0.65 11.39
C ALA A 295 -21.14 -0.21 10.16
N ILE A 296 -19.83 -0.08 10.30
CA ILE A 296 -18.94 0.27 9.19
C ILE A 296 -19.00 -0.79 8.06
N ARG A 297 -19.06 -2.07 8.41
CA ARG A 297 -19.17 -3.17 7.43
C ARG A 297 -20.49 -3.22 6.68
N ARG A 298 -21.54 -2.58 7.16
CA ARG A 298 -22.81 -2.44 6.42
C ARG A 298 -22.78 -1.37 5.33
N LEU A 299 -21.78 -0.50 5.32
CA LEU A 299 -21.63 0.58 4.33
C LEU A 299 -21.14 0.05 2.98
N GLY A 300 -22.02 -0.64 2.26
CA GLY A 300 -21.68 -1.33 1.01
C GLY A 300 -21.31 -0.37 -0.13
N TYR A 301 -21.95 0.80 -0.22
CA TYR A 301 -21.58 1.80 -1.22
C TYR A 301 -20.25 2.45 -0.88
N LEU A 302 -20.03 2.84 0.36
CA LEU A 302 -18.74 3.41 0.80
C LEU A 302 -17.60 2.40 0.62
N ASP A 303 -17.82 1.11 0.84
CA ASP A 303 -16.83 0.07 0.55
C ASP A 303 -16.42 0.08 -0.93
N ARG A 304 -17.41 0.15 -1.85
CA ARG A 304 -17.14 0.26 -3.29
C ARG A 304 -16.40 1.55 -3.65
N VAL A 305 -16.74 2.67 -3.00
CA VAL A 305 -16.02 3.95 -3.15
C VAL A 305 -14.55 3.82 -2.74
N CYS A 306 -14.29 3.24 -1.56
CA CYS A 306 -12.93 2.99 -1.07
C CYS A 306 -12.16 2.01 -1.97
N LYS A 307 -12.84 1.02 -2.52
CA LYS A 307 -12.27 0.03 -3.42
C LYS A 307 -11.88 0.67 -4.75
N GLU A 308 -12.78 1.43 -5.35
CA GLU A 308 -12.54 2.10 -6.63
C GLU A 308 -11.47 3.21 -6.52
N SER A 309 -11.42 3.95 -5.42
CA SER A 309 -10.36 4.95 -5.22
C SER A 309 -8.96 4.34 -5.24
N ARG A 310 -8.79 3.14 -4.67
CA ARG A 310 -7.52 2.39 -4.69
C ARG A 310 -7.21 1.77 -6.05
N ARG A 311 -8.22 1.53 -6.88
CA ARG A 311 -8.05 1.04 -8.24
C ARG A 311 -7.59 2.15 -9.19
N VAL A 312 -8.32 3.28 -9.25
CA VAL A 312 -8.02 4.38 -10.19
C VAL A 312 -6.75 5.16 -9.81
N ALA A 313 -6.34 5.09 -8.55
CA ALA A 313 -5.15 5.75 -8.05
C ALA A 313 -4.32 4.77 -7.18
N PRO A 314 -3.64 3.81 -7.81
CA PRO A 314 -2.79 2.87 -7.09
C PRO A 314 -1.67 3.59 -6.36
N VAL A 315 -1.57 3.36 -5.05
CA VAL A 315 -0.53 3.99 -4.23
C VAL A 315 0.84 3.35 -4.46
N LEU A 316 0.84 2.04 -4.73
CA LEU A 316 2.06 1.26 -4.98
C LEU A 316 2.11 0.82 -6.44
N PRO A 317 3.20 1.09 -7.16
CA PRO A 317 3.36 0.63 -8.55
C PRO A 317 3.66 -0.86 -8.66
N ILE A 318 4.36 -1.43 -7.68
CA ILE A 318 4.84 -2.82 -7.68
C ILE A 318 4.73 -3.48 -6.31
N THR A 319 4.85 -4.83 -6.30
CA THR A 319 5.15 -5.61 -5.09
C THR A 319 6.61 -5.44 -4.67
N PHE A 320 6.98 -5.94 -3.48
CA PHE A 320 8.39 -6.23 -3.21
C PHE A 320 8.93 -7.22 -4.23
N PHE A 321 10.26 -7.17 -4.48
CA PHE A 321 10.90 -8.06 -5.42
C PHE A 321 10.85 -9.52 -4.91
N GLY A 322 10.72 -10.43 -5.86
CA GLY A 322 10.96 -11.84 -5.70
C GLY A 322 12.12 -12.29 -6.58
N LYS A 323 12.52 -13.55 -6.48
CA LYS A 323 13.51 -14.22 -7.32
C LYS A 323 12.90 -15.49 -7.89
N VAL A 324 12.94 -15.64 -9.19
CA VAL A 324 12.49 -16.85 -9.89
C VAL A 324 13.40 -18.02 -9.51
N LYS A 325 12.84 -19.04 -8.87
CA LYS A 325 13.57 -20.20 -8.34
C LYS A 325 13.87 -21.25 -9.41
N ARG A 326 12.95 -21.41 -10.37
CA ARG A 326 13.02 -22.37 -11.48
C ARG A 326 12.44 -21.75 -12.75
N ASP A 327 12.78 -22.28 -13.90
CA ASP A 327 12.17 -21.84 -15.15
C ASP A 327 10.65 -22.03 -15.08
N CYS A 328 9.92 -20.95 -15.38
CA CYS A 328 8.47 -20.93 -15.44
C CYS A 328 8.03 -20.60 -16.86
N HIS A 329 6.76 -20.85 -17.17
CA HIS A 329 6.21 -20.56 -18.49
C HIS A 329 4.87 -19.84 -18.37
N PHE A 330 4.65 -18.86 -19.25
CA PHE A 330 3.40 -18.13 -19.40
C PHE A 330 3.04 -18.06 -20.89
N HIS A 331 1.98 -18.73 -21.33
CA HIS A 331 1.53 -18.76 -22.74
C HIS A 331 2.68 -19.01 -23.73
N GLY A 332 3.55 -19.99 -23.46
CA GLY A 332 4.70 -20.31 -24.28
C GLY A 332 5.91 -19.36 -24.14
N ILE A 333 5.83 -18.34 -23.30
CA ILE A 333 6.96 -17.47 -22.93
C ILE A 333 7.72 -18.09 -21.77
N ARG A 334 9.03 -18.29 -21.91
CA ARG A 334 9.90 -18.81 -20.84
C ARG A 334 10.34 -17.66 -19.92
N ILE A 335 10.18 -17.82 -18.62
CA ILE A 335 10.65 -16.93 -17.56
C ILE A 335 11.82 -17.63 -16.86
N PRO A 336 13.07 -17.18 -17.11
CA PRO A 336 14.24 -17.90 -16.65
C PRO A 336 14.43 -17.85 -15.14
N ALA A 337 14.90 -18.96 -14.56
CA ALA A 337 15.41 -18.99 -13.19
C ALA A 337 16.50 -17.93 -12.95
N GLY A 338 16.60 -17.42 -11.75
CA GLY A 338 17.57 -16.43 -11.34
C GLY A 338 17.19 -14.96 -11.64
N HIS A 339 16.17 -14.71 -12.48
CA HIS A 339 15.63 -13.35 -12.67
C HIS A 339 15.00 -12.84 -11.38
N GLN A 340 15.08 -11.53 -11.13
CA GLN A 340 14.16 -10.90 -10.20
C GLN A 340 12.73 -10.97 -10.75
N ALA A 341 11.74 -10.85 -9.89
CA ALA A 341 10.33 -10.90 -10.24
C ALA A 341 9.57 -9.80 -9.51
N VAL A 342 8.71 -9.06 -10.21
CA VAL A 342 7.82 -8.07 -9.59
C VAL A 342 6.41 -8.17 -10.18
N GLY A 343 5.41 -8.07 -9.31
CA GLY A 343 4.05 -7.85 -9.74
C GLY A 343 3.80 -6.36 -9.95
N CYS A 344 3.36 -5.99 -11.13
CA CYS A 344 3.06 -4.61 -11.52
C CYS A 344 1.64 -4.25 -11.06
N ILE A 345 1.49 -3.89 -9.78
CA ILE A 345 0.18 -3.57 -9.15
C ILE A 345 -0.51 -2.44 -9.91
N GLY A 346 0.21 -1.32 -10.11
CA GLY A 346 -0.34 -0.13 -10.78
C GLY A 346 -0.87 -0.48 -12.17
N ALA A 347 -0.02 -1.06 -13.02
CA ALA A 347 -0.41 -1.45 -14.38
C ALA A 347 -1.60 -2.42 -14.42
N THR A 348 -1.68 -3.37 -13.46
CA THR A 348 -2.81 -4.30 -13.37
C THR A 348 -4.13 -3.61 -13.01
N LEU A 349 -4.10 -2.63 -12.11
CA LEU A 349 -5.31 -1.96 -11.63
C LEU A 349 -5.88 -0.95 -12.63
N VAL A 350 -5.07 -0.47 -13.58
CA VAL A 350 -5.49 0.47 -14.63
C VAL A 350 -5.52 -0.17 -16.03
N ASP A 351 -5.43 -1.48 -16.11
CA ASP A 351 -5.50 -2.24 -17.35
C ASP A 351 -6.89 -2.14 -17.98
N GLU A 352 -6.98 -1.60 -19.20
CA GLU A 352 -8.24 -1.36 -19.92
C GLU A 352 -8.92 -2.65 -20.37
N ASP A 353 -8.15 -3.71 -20.65
CA ASP A 353 -8.71 -5.02 -21.02
C ASP A 353 -9.45 -5.65 -19.84
N THR A 354 -8.93 -5.49 -18.65
CA THR A 354 -9.55 -5.98 -17.40
C THR A 354 -10.64 -5.03 -16.89
N TYR A 355 -10.39 -3.73 -16.94
CA TYR A 355 -11.28 -2.69 -16.40
C TYR A 355 -11.64 -1.67 -17.47
N PRO A 356 -12.69 -1.90 -18.28
CA PRO A 356 -13.14 -0.92 -19.29
C PRO A 356 -13.34 0.47 -18.67
N ASP A 357 -12.92 1.53 -19.36
CA ASP A 357 -12.85 2.90 -18.82
C ASP A 357 -12.01 2.97 -17.53
N ALA A 358 -10.83 2.34 -17.51
CA ALA A 358 -10.01 2.18 -16.31
C ALA A 358 -9.63 3.52 -15.65
N GLY A 359 -9.46 4.58 -16.42
CA GLY A 359 -9.20 5.93 -15.90
C GLY A 359 -10.38 6.59 -15.20
N ARG A 360 -11.61 6.07 -15.36
CA ARG A 360 -12.82 6.65 -14.77
C ARG A 360 -13.05 6.12 -13.35
N PHE A 361 -13.26 7.03 -12.40
CA PHE A 361 -13.72 6.70 -11.06
C PHE A 361 -15.19 6.32 -11.07
N ASN A 362 -15.52 5.05 -10.90
CA ASN A 362 -16.87 4.52 -10.96
C ASN A 362 -17.09 3.42 -9.89
N PRO A 363 -17.54 3.77 -8.68
CA PRO A 363 -17.80 2.78 -7.63
C PRO A 363 -18.81 1.70 -8.00
N ASP A 364 -19.75 1.98 -8.91
CA ASP A 364 -20.77 1.03 -9.33
C ASP A 364 -20.22 -0.10 -10.21
N ARG A 365 -18.99 0.04 -10.71
CA ARG A 365 -18.24 -1.06 -11.35
C ARG A 365 -18.26 -2.34 -10.51
N TRP A 366 -18.18 -2.20 -9.20
CA TRP A 366 -18.09 -3.33 -8.26
C TRP A 366 -19.43 -4.03 -7.98
N LEU A 367 -20.57 -3.49 -8.44
CA LEU A 367 -21.88 -4.16 -8.35
C LEU A 367 -21.92 -5.42 -9.25
N HIS A 368 -21.31 -5.34 -10.41
CA HIS A 368 -21.34 -6.37 -11.44
C HIS A 368 -19.94 -6.80 -11.88
N ALA A 369 -18.94 -6.63 -11.01
CA ALA A 369 -17.56 -6.98 -11.32
C ALA A 369 -17.44 -8.47 -11.67
N SER A 370 -16.77 -8.75 -12.80
CA SER A 370 -16.46 -10.12 -13.22
C SER A 370 -15.50 -10.81 -12.23
N ASP A 371 -15.38 -12.12 -12.32
CA ASP A 371 -14.41 -12.85 -11.49
C ASP A 371 -12.97 -12.49 -11.84
N GLU A 372 -12.70 -12.13 -13.08
CA GLU A 372 -11.41 -11.62 -13.52
C GLU A 372 -11.10 -10.28 -12.85
N GLN A 373 -12.02 -9.31 -12.88
CA GLN A 373 -11.88 -8.02 -12.21
C GLN A 373 -11.65 -8.17 -10.70
N LYS A 374 -12.36 -9.12 -10.07
CA LYS A 374 -12.18 -9.42 -8.65
C LYS A 374 -10.79 -9.99 -8.35
N ARG A 375 -10.30 -10.90 -9.20
CA ARG A 375 -8.94 -11.48 -9.05
C ARG A 375 -7.84 -10.47 -9.34
N ALA A 376 -8.05 -9.58 -10.32
CA ALA A 376 -7.11 -8.53 -10.68
C ALA A 376 -7.11 -7.34 -9.70
N TRP A 377 -8.06 -7.29 -8.75
CA TRP A 377 -8.05 -6.27 -7.71
C TRP A 377 -7.05 -6.61 -6.60
N ILE A 378 -5.80 -6.18 -6.80
CA ILE A 378 -4.63 -6.55 -6.00
C ILE A 378 -3.87 -5.34 -5.42
N PRO A 379 -4.52 -4.29 -4.90
CA PRO A 379 -3.80 -3.12 -4.37
C PRO A 379 -2.92 -3.45 -3.16
N HIS A 380 -3.15 -4.59 -2.53
CA HIS A 380 -2.40 -5.11 -1.40
C HIS A 380 -1.58 -6.37 -1.75
N GLY A 381 -1.27 -6.57 -3.04
CA GLY A 381 -0.77 -7.85 -3.54
C GLY A 381 -1.87 -8.89 -3.63
N GLY A 382 -1.51 -10.14 -3.91
CA GLY A 382 -2.44 -11.25 -4.14
C GLY A 382 -2.13 -12.48 -3.30
N GLY A 383 -2.87 -13.56 -3.54
CA GLY A 383 -2.69 -14.84 -2.88
C GLY A 383 -3.49 -14.99 -1.58
N ILE A 384 -3.20 -16.07 -0.85
CA ILE A 384 -3.88 -16.41 0.40
C ILE A 384 -3.47 -15.42 1.50
N HIS A 385 -4.45 -14.74 2.09
CA HIS A 385 -4.19 -13.66 3.04
C HIS A 385 -3.46 -14.12 4.32
N THR A 386 -3.79 -15.29 4.82
CA THR A 386 -3.24 -15.83 6.07
C THR A 386 -1.88 -16.51 5.93
N GLU A 387 -1.49 -16.90 4.72
CA GLU A 387 -0.31 -17.74 4.49
C GLU A 387 0.67 -17.15 3.47
N GLY A 388 0.16 -16.38 2.49
CA GLY A 388 0.95 -15.81 1.41
C GLY A 388 1.44 -14.39 1.70
N HIS A 389 2.09 -13.79 0.70
CA HIS A 389 2.67 -12.44 0.77
C HIS A 389 1.65 -11.30 0.57
N ARG A 390 0.35 -11.59 0.57
CA ARG A 390 -0.68 -10.54 0.60
C ARG A 390 -0.57 -9.74 1.90
N CYS A 391 -0.75 -8.41 1.81
CA CYS A 391 -0.55 -7.48 2.93
C CYS A 391 -1.32 -7.88 4.20
N ALA A 392 -0.63 -8.03 5.32
CA ALA A 392 -1.26 -8.35 6.61
C ALA A 392 -2.18 -7.22 7.10
N GLY A 393 -1.81 -5.96 6.85
CA GLY A 393 -2.52 -4.76 7.28
C GLY A 393 -3.69 -4.34 6.40
N GLU A 394 -4.09 -5.11 5.38
CA GLU A 394 -5.15 -4.75 4.42
C GLU A 394 -6.48 -4.37 5.11
N ALA A 395 -6.87 -5.15 6.13
CA ALA A 395 -8.12 -4.90 6.85
C ALA A 395 -8.06 -3.58 7.65
N LEU A 396 -6.93 -3.28 8.29
CA LEU A 396 -6.71 -1.99 8.97
C LEU A 396 -6.69 -0.84 7.97
N ALA A 397 -5.97 -0.97 6.86
CA ALA A 397 -5.93 0.06 5.82
C ALA A 397 -7.33 0.38 5.27
N THR A 398 -8.14 -0.65 5.02
CA THR A 398 -9.54 -0.47 4.58
C THR A 398 -10.38 0.23 5.65
N LEU A 399 -10.28 -0.22 6.91
CA LEU A 399 -11.00 0.39 8.04
C LEU A 399 -10.66 1.87 8.21
N MET A 400 -9.40 2.24 8.01
CA MET A 400 -8.97 3.63 8.13
C MET A 400 -9.57 4.52 7.05
N LEU A 401 -9.60 4.05 5.81
CA LEU A 401 -10.28 4.77 4.71
C LEU A 401 -11.77 4.95 5.00
N GLN A 402 -12.43 3.89 5.44
CA GLN A 402 -13.85 3.91 5.78
C GLN A 402 -14.13 4.82 6.98
N MET A 403 -13.34 4.70 8.06
CA MET A 403 -13.52 5.52 9.25
C MET A 403 -13.29 7.00 8.98
N PHE A 404 -12.26 7.34 8.21
CA PHE A 404 -12.03 8.71 7.74
C PHE A 404 -13.27 9.23 6.98
N ALA A 405 -13.75 8.48 5.99
CA ALA A 405 -14.90 8.88 5.20
C ALA A 405 -16.16 9.03 6.06
N VAL A 406 -16.43 8.09 6.97
CA VAL A 406 -17.58 8.16 7.89
C VAL A 406 -17.53 9.44 8.74
N ARG A 407 -16.38 9.74 9.37
CA ARG A 407 -16.24 10.94 10.22
C ARG A 407 -16.42 12.23 9.42
N MET A 408 -15.82 12.28 8.22
CA MET A 408 -15.89 13.45 7.36
C MET A 408 -17.28 13.65 6.76
N LEU A 409 -17.89 12.61 6.18
CA LEU A 409 -19.17 12.70 5.48
C LEU A 409 -20.33 13.04 6.40
N ARG A 410 -20.27 12.67 7.69
CA ARG A 410 -21.32 12.98 8.66
C ARG A 410 -21.39 14.46 9.06
N ARG A 411 -20.29 15.18 9.01
CA ARG A 411 -20.22 16.51 9.63
C ARG A 411 -19.65 17.59 8.72
N TYR A 412 -18.95 17.23 7.64
CA TYR A 412 -18.21 18.17 6.83
C TYR A 412 -18.55 18.03 5.35
N ASP A 413 -18.40 19.12 4.65
CA ASP A 413 -18.35 19.18 3.20
C ASP A 413 -17.01 19.73 2.75
N TRP A 414 -16.50 19.25 1.62
CA TRP A 414 -15.25 19.77 1.06
C TRP A 414 -15.26 19.77 -0.45
N THR A 415 -14.55 20.73 -1.01
CA THR A 415 -14.41 20.91 -2.45
C THR A 415 -13.00 21.35 -2.78
N PHE A 416 -12.63 21.15 -4.03
CA PHE A 416 -11.36 21.62 -4.56
C PHE A 416 -11.62 22.76 -5.56
N PRO A 417 -10.87 23.88 -5.50
CA PRO A 417 -10.85 24.88 -6.56
C PRO A 417 -10.54 24.25 -7.93
N GLU A 418 -11.05 24.82 -8.97
CA GLU A 418 -10.82 24.38 -10.36
C GLU A 418 -9.33 24.47 -10.74
N GLY A 419 -8.93 23.71 -11.77
CA GLY A 419 -7.60 23.78 -12.38
C GLY A 419 -6.47 23.09 -11.58
N GLN A 420 -6.79 22.32 -10.54
CA GLN A 420 -5.78 21.56 -9.80
C GLN A 420 -5.46 20.21 -10.44
N ASP A 421 -4.19 19.80 -10.34
CA ASP A 421 -3.71 18.50 -10.81
C ASP A 421 -3.81 17.44 -9.68
N PHE A 422 -4.55 16.37 -9.93
CA PHE A 422 -4.75 15.25 -9.02
C PHE A 422 -3.95 14.01 -9.42
N SER A 423 -3.08 14.13 -10.40
CA SER A 423 -2.24 13.01 -10.85
C SER A 423 -1.38 12.46 -9.71
N PRO A 424 -1.01 11.20 -9.73
CA PRO A 424 -0.07 10.63 -8.77
C PRO A 424 1.32 11.27 -8.87
N THR A 425 1.98 11.45 -7.71
CA THR A 425 3.38 11.89 -7.68
C THR A 425 4.30 10.89 -8.37
N LYS A 426 5.23 11.40 -9.18
CA LYS A 426 6.28 10.58 -9.84
C LYS A 426 7.51 10.46 -8.95
N GLY A 427 8.30 9.40 -9.14
CA GLY A 427 9.54 9.18 -8.39
C GLY A 427 9.35 8.96 -6.89
N LYS A 428 8.18 8.50 -6.49
CA LYS A 428 7.85 8.06 -5.13
C LYS A 428 7.36 6.62 -5.17
N ILE A 429 7.71 5.84 -4.15
CA ILE A 429 7.18 4.48 -4.02
C ILE A 429 5.75 4.49 -3.48
N PHE A 430 5.43 5.44 -2.60
CA PHE A 430 4.08 5.66 -2.11
C PHE A 430 3.52 6.92 -2.77
N ALA A 431 2.66 6.74 -3.76
CA ALA A 431 2.06 7.86 -4.47
C ALA A 431 1.05 8.62 -3.61
N THR A 432 1.07 9.94 -3.75
CA THR A 432 0.03 10.87 -3.29
C THR A 432 -0.36 11.74 -4.48
N PRO A 433 -1.47 12.48 -4.46
CA PRO A 433 -1.70 13.50 -5.47
C PRO A 433 -0.54 14.49 -5.55
N VAL A 434 -0.20 14.98 -6.77
CA VAL A 434 0.87 15.97 -6.97
C VAL A 434 0.48 17.33 -6.43
N GLY A 435 1.51 18.15 -6.12
CA GLY A 435 1.36 19.55 -5.81
C GLY A 435 0.75 19.84 -4.46
N ASP A 436 0.44 21.11 -4.28
CA ASP A 436 -0.18 21.65 -3.08
C ASP A 436 -1.69 21.79 -3.31
N LEU A 437 -2.39 20.64 -3.29
CA LEU A 437 -3.84 20.62 -3.47
C LEU A 437 -4.52 21.50 -2.42
N ARG A 438 -5.12 22.60 -2.86
CA ARG A 438 -5.92 23.47 -2.00
C ARG A 438 -7.31 22.86 -1.85
N VAL A 439 -7.75 22.69 -0.62
CA VAL A 439 -9.10 22.23 -0.29
C VAL A 439 -9.84 23.34 0.46
N ARG A 440 -11.14 23.45 0.21
CA ARG A 440 -12.05 24.23 1.03
C ARG A 440 -12.95 23.27 1.78
N ILE A 441 -13.01 23.41 3.11
CA ILE A 441 -13.83 22.59 3.99
C ILE A 441 -14.77 23.47 4.81
N SER A 442 -15.98 22.97 5.09
CA SER A 442 -16.97 23.61 5.96
C SER A 442 -17.74 22.58 6.75
N LEU A 443 -18.31 22.98 7.87
CA LEU A 443 -19.34 22.20 8.56
C LEU A 443 -20.59 22.11 7.68
N LEU A 444 -21.26 20.96 7.70
CA LEU A 444 -22.59 20.86 7.11
C LEU A 444 -23.55 21.76 7.89
N ALA A 445 -24.46 22.41 7.19
CA ALA A 445 -25.58 23.09 7.82
C ALA A 445 -26.41 22.06 8.60
N SER A 446 -26.67 22.35 9.87
CA SER A 446 -27.50 21.53 10.76
C SER A 446 -28.95 21.48 10.28
#